data_02ae148e54334e136c6428634e74e4e9
#
_entry.id   02ae148e54334e136c6428634e74e4e9
#
_cell.length_a   1.000
_cell.length_b   1.000
_cell.length_c   1.000
_cell.angle_alpha   90.00
_cell.angle_beta   90.00
_cell.angle_gamma   90.00
#
_symmetry.space_group_name_H-M   'P 1'
#
loop_
_entity.id
_entity.type
_entity.pdbx_description
1 polymer ?
#
loop_
_entity_poly.entity_id
_entity_poly.type
_entity_poly.pdbx_seq_one_letter_code
_entity_poly.pdbx_strand_id
1 'polypeptide(L)'
;MLSRAFMDAVEPLYNPGLGTEHVAGLLYSIVRMTRPRSLLEIGLGYTTPFLLQAMRDNIEEHAEDLRRLQRGEPDDPRLEVLRVEAYKRDYAPTVLAVDDLSDSDTTATEVPRVIAALGLDHLYTLHQGSFRRLTPTLVPPVVPFDFVWFDCGGPREYVDFLTEYWPHIQPHGGILLLHYTYWHMPTVRNRRAGSPLTPGPLEPSLMLREIKRQQGRLGLDARFEVASLVEPHKTRQGSVTLIRRLAETPPNGDCDMAAELEAGGFPGPYARFTL
;
A
#
# COMPACT_ATOMS: atom_id res chain seq x y z
N MET A 1 -13.37 7.12 -10.59
CA MET A 1 -12.33 8.10 -11.07
C MET A 1 -12.40 9.34 -10.20
N LEU A 2 -11.27 9.87 -9.75
CA LEU A 2 -11.21 11.06 -8.91
C LEU A 2 -11.77 12.26 -9.68
N SER A 3 -12.89 12.79 -9.21
CA SER A 3 -13.57 13.92 -9.83
C SER A 3 -13.00 15.27 -9.35
N ARG A 4 -13.30 16.33 -10.05
CA ARG A 4 -12.96 17.69 -9.57
C ARG A 4 -13.58 17.97 -8.20
N ALA A 5 -14.84 17.60 -8.00
CA ALA A 5 -15.51 17.76 -6.71
C ALA A 5 -14.83 16.99 -5.58
N PHE A 6 -14.31 15.78 -5.86
CA PHE A 6 -13.50 15.06 -4.88
C PHE A 6 -12.22 15.83 -4.53
N MET A 7 -11.49 16.31 -5.54
CA MET A 7 -10.25 17.06 -5.32
C MET A 7 -10.48 18.35 -4.54
N ASP A 8 -11.57 19.07 -4.83
CA ASP A 8 -11.96 20.29 -4.09
C ASP A 8 -12.34 19.94 -2.63
N ALA A 9 -12.96 18.79 -2.37
CA ALA A 9 -13.34 18.36 -1.03
C ALA A 9 -12.14 17.96 -0.15
N VAL A 10 -11.08 17.41 -0.74
CA VAL A 10 -9.88 16.97 0.00
C VAL A 10 -8.82 18.08 0.15
N GLU A 11 -9.02 19.22 -0.49
CA GLU A 11 -8.08 20.36 -0.45
C GLU A 11 -7.72 20.79 0.98
N PRO A 12 -8.65 20.82 1.98
CA PRO A 12 -8.30 21.17 3.35
C PRO A 12 -7.26 20.24 4.02
N LEU A 13 -7.08 19.03 3.49
CA LEU A 13 -6.08 18.08 3.97
C LEU A 13 -4.73 18.22 3.26
N TYR A 14 -4.67 19.04 2.21
CA TYR A 14 -3.47 19.18 1.40
C TYR A 14 -2.38 19.96 2.16
N ASN A 15 -1.26 19.27 2.42
CA ASN A 15 -0.07 19.88 3.00
C ASN A 15 1.19 19.30 2.33
N PRO A 16 1.82 20.05 1.40
CA PRO A 16 3.01 19.57 0.69
C PRO A 16 4.21 19.33 1.61
N GLY A 17 4.19 19.90 2.82
CA GLY A 17 5.21 19.65 3.84
C GLY A 17 5.21 18.21 4.37
N LEU A 18 4.07 17.51 4.24
CA LEU A 18 3.89 16.10 4.66
C LEU A 18 4.22 15.10 3.52
N GLY A 19 4.35 15.56 2.28
CA GLY A 19 4.89 14.78 1.16
C GLY A 19 3.97 13.70 0.58
N THR A 20 2.69 13.72 0.88
CA THR A 20 1.74 12.67 0.44
C THR A 20 0.95 13.04 -0.82
N GLU A 21 1.15 14.23 -1.39
CA GLU A 21 0.37 14.75 -2.52
C GLU A 21 0.44 13.89 -3.78
N HIS A 22 1.61 13.31 -4.09
CA HIS A 22 1.75 12.38 -5.24
C HIS A 22 1.46 10.93 -4.84
N VAL A 23 1.72 10.60 -3.57
CA VAL A 23 1.52 9.25 -3.06
C VAL A 23 0.03 8.91 -2.97
N ALA A 24 -0.84 9.87 -2.64
CA ALA A 24 -2.29 9.64 -2.51
C ALA A 24 -2.90 9.06 -3.80
N GLY A 25 -2.56 9.64 -4.98
CA GLY A 25 -3.00 9.11 -6.27
C GLY A 25 -2.43 7.73 -6.60
N LEU A 26 -1.19 7.45 -6.18
CA LEU A 26 -0.56 6.13 -6.32
C LEU A 26 -1.30 5.09 -5.47
N LEU A 27 -1.59 5.40 -4.20
CA LEU A 27 -2.33 4.53 -3.29
C LEU A 27 -3.72 4.21 -3.85
N TYR A 28 -4.45 5.23 -4.31
CA TYR A 28 -5.74 5.03 -4.98
C TYR A 28 -5.61 4.02 -6.12
N SER A 29 -4.61 4.19 -7.00
CA SER A 29 -4.43 3.32 -8.17
C SER A 29 -4.08 1.89 -7.78
N ILE A 30 -3.22 1.69 -6.79
CA ILE A 30 -2.85 0.35 -6.31
C ILE A 30 -4.07 -0.34 -5.68
N VAL A 31 -4.83 0.35 -4.83
CA VAL A 31 -6.05 -0.21 -4.21
C VAL A 31 -7.09 -0.56 -5.28
N ARG A 32 -7.24 0.28 -6.32
CA ARG A 32 -8.11 -0.03 -7.47
C ARG A 32 -7.71 -1.33 -8.18
N MET A 33 -6.41 -1.52 -8.41
CA MET A 33 -5.88 -2.70 -9.11
C MET A 33 -5.98 -3.97 -8.28
N THR A 34 -5.66 -3.88 -6.98
CA THR A 34 -5.50 -5.05 -6.12
C THR A 34 -6.79 -5.49 -5.45
N ARG A 35 -7.79 -4.61 -5.37
CA ARG A 35 -9.11 -4.86 -4.75
C ARG A 35 -8.99 -5.55 -3.40
N PRO A 36 -8.26 -4.96 -2.41
CA PRO A 36 -8.07 -5.57 -1.11
C PRO A 36 -9.40 -5.72 -0.37
N ARG A 37 -9.58 -6.81 0.37
CA ARG A 37 -10.74 -7.02 1.24
C ARG A 37 -10.53 -6.49 2.64
N SER A 38 -9.28 -6.39 3.07
CA SER A 38 -8.90 -5.81 4.36
C SER A 38 -7.76 -4.82 4.17
N LEU A 39 -8.00 -3.57 4.57
CA LEU A 39 -7.04 -2.48 4.48
C LEU A 39 -6.76 -1.90 5.87
N LEU A 40 -5.48 -1.67 6.16
CA LEU A 40 -5.03 -0.94 7.33
C LEU A 40 -4.33 0.35 6.90
N GLU A 41 -4.70 1.46 7.52
CA GLU A 41 -3.97 2.73 7.44
C GLU A 41 -3.48 3.12 8.83
N ILE A 42 -2.19 3.41 8.96
CA ILE A 42 -1.59 3.96 10.18
C ILE A 42 -1.11 5.37 9.87
N GLY A 43 -1.70 6.34 10.55
CA GLY A 43 -1.53 7.77 10.28
C GLY A 43 -2.59 8.30 9.31
N LEU A 44 -3.53 9.10 9.84
CA LEU A 44 -4.58 9.73 9.04
C LEU A 44 -4.05 11.02 8.39
N GLY A 45 -4.57 11.32 7.21
CA GLY A 45 -4.21 12.56 6.52
C GLY A 45 -4.80 12.66 5.12
N TYR A 46 -4.05 13.31 4.25
CA TYR A 46 -4.45 13.52 2.86
C TYR A 46 -4.68 12.21 2.08
N THR A 47 -4.02 11.11 2.46
CA THR A 47 -4.15 9.79 1.81
C THR A 47 -5.47 9.09 2.12
N THR A 48 -6.02 9.31 3.31
CA THR A 48 -7.20 8.60 3.81
C THR A 48 -8.41 8.66 2.86
N PRO A 49 -8.87 9.84 2.40
CA PRO A 49 -10.01 9.90 1.48
C PRO A 49 -9.73 9.22 0.13
N PHE A 50 -8.47 9.18 -0.33
CA PHE A 50 -8.12 8.49 -1.58
C PHE A 50 -8.22 6.97 -1.44
N LEU A 51 -7.78 6.42 -0.32
CA LEU A 51 -7.93 5.00 -0.01
C LEU A 51 -9.40 4.61 0.07
N LEU A 52 -10.21 5.39 0.80
CA LEU A 52 -11.65 5.13 0.93
C LEU A 52 -12.40 5.30 -0.39
N GLN A 53 -12.05 6.32 -1.19
CA GLN A 53 -12.62 6.49 -2.52
C GLN A 53 -12.31 5.30 -3.43
N ALA A 54 -11.08 4.79 -3.38
CA ALA A 54 -10.71 3.61 -4.16
C ALA A 54 -11.51 2.37 -3.74
N MET A 55 -11.76 2.20 -2.43
CA MET A 55 -12.60 1.11 -1.92
C MET A 55 -14.05 1.24 -2.38
N ARG A 56 -14.63 2.45 -2.32
CA ARG A 56 -15.98 2.73 -2.85
C ARG A 56 -16.08 2.38 -4.33
N ASP A 57 -15.14 2.89 -5.14
CA ASP A 57 -15.13 2.64 -6.58
C ASP A 57 -14.99 1.13 -6.90
N ASN A 58 -14.26 0.37 -6.07
CA ASN A 58 -14.16 -1.08 -6.20
C ASN A 58 -15.46 -1.79 -5.87
N ILE A 59 -16.19 -1.34 -4.84
CA ILE A 59 -17.51 -1.88 -4.46
C ILE A 59 -18.50 -1.65 -5.62
N GLU A 60 -18.55 -0.43 -6.13
CA GLU A 60 -19.46 -0.07 -7.23
C GLU A 60 -19.15 -0.85 -8.51
N GLU A 61 -17.87 -0.96 -8.88
CA GLU A 61 -17.46 -1.73 -10.05
C GLU A 61 -17.71 -3.23 -9.88
N HIS A 62 -17.48 -3.80 -8.70
CA HIS A 62 -17.80 -5.20 -8.43
C HIS A 62 -19.30 -5.48 -8.60
N ALA A 63 -20.16 -4.61 -8.08
CA ALA A 63 -21.60 -4.74 -8.24
C ALA A 63 -22.04 -4.63 -9.70
N GLU A 64 -21.41 -3.77 -10.50
CA GLU A 64 -21.69 -3.66 -11.93
C GLU A 64 -21.22 -4.88 -12.70
N ASP A 65 -20.02 -5.37 -12.44
CA ASP A 65 -19.47 -6.58 -13.06
C ASP A 65 -20.36 -7.80 -12.74
N LEU A 66 -20.83 -7.93 -11.49
CA LEU A 66 -21.74 -8.99 -11.09
C LEU A 66 -23.06 -8.92 -11.86
N ARG A 67 -23.63 -7.72 -12.02
CA ARG A 67 -24.86 -7.54 -12.84
C ARG A 67 -24.64 -7.93 -14.30
N ARG A 68 -23.46 -7.64 -14.89
CA ARG A 68 -23.09 -8.04 -16.27
C ARG A 68 -22.99 -9.56 -16.38
N LEU A 69 -22.31 -10.21 -15.44
CA LEU A 69 -22.22 -11.67 -15.37
C LEU A 69 -23.60 -12.34 -15.28
N GLN A 70 -24.53 -11.75 -14.53
CA GLN A 70 -25.91 -12.27 -14.38
C GLN A 70 -26.76 -12.11 -15.67
N ARG A 71 -26.52 -11.00 -16.41
CA ARG A 71 -27.21 -10.80 -17.70
C ARG A 71 -26.68 -11.74 -18.78
N GLY A 72 -25.41 -12.11 -18.73
CA GLY A 72 -24.80 -13.07 -19.64
C GLY A 72 -24.82 -12.63 -21.10
N GLU A 73 -24.61 -11.33 -21.38
CA GLU A 73 -24.61 -10.80 -22.75
C GLU A 73 -23.39 -11.36 -23.51
N PRO A 74 -23.58 -12.20 -24.54
CA PRO A 74 -22.49 -12.97 -25.14
C PRO A 74 -21.46 -12.11 -25.86
N ASP A 75 -21.80 -10.86 -26.22
CA ASP A 75 -20.91 -9.95 -26.94
C ASP A 75 -20.31 -8.86 -26.04
N ASP A 76 -20.44 -8.96 -24.71
CA ASP A 76 -19.80 -8.00 -23.80
C ASP A 76 -18.32 -8.35 -23.64
N PRO A 77 -17.39 -7.57 -24.22
CA PRO A 77 -15.95 -7.86 -24.18
C PRO A 77 -15.39 -7.83 -22.76
N ARG A 78 -16.08 -7.22 -21.79
CA ARG A 78 -15.66 -7.21 -20.40
C ARG A 78 -15.80 -8.60 -19.77
N LEU A 79 -16.82 -9.37 -20.16
CA LEU A 79 -17.06 -10.71 -19.63
C LEU A 79 -15.93 -11.70 -19.99
N GLU A 80 -15.27 -11.51 -21.12
CA GLU A 80 -14.14 -12.35 -21.55
C GLU A 80 -12.93 -12.26 -20.62
N VAL A 81 -12.75 -11.11 -19.93
CA VAL A 81 -11.60 -10.86 -19.06
C VAL A 81 -11.94 -10.98 -17.57
N LEU A 82 -13.22 -11.16 -17.21
CA LEU A 82 -13.61 -11.30 -15.81
C LEU A 82 -13.34 -12.72 -15.31
N ARG A 83 -12.66 -12.80 -14.19
CA ARG A 83 -12.48 -14.04 -13.47
C ARG A 83 -13.72 -14.36 -12.63
N VAL A 84 -14.60 -15.19 -13.13
CA VAL A 84 -15.91 -15.52 -12.52
C VAL A 84 -15.80 -15.93 -11.05
N GLU A 85 -14.76 -16.66 -10.67
CA GLU A 85 -14.51 -17.10 -9.30
C GLU A 85 -14.40 -15.94 -8.32
N ALA A 86 -13.91 -14.79 -8.77
CA ALA A 86 -13.79 -13.59 -7.93
C ALA A 86 -15.16 -13.00 -7.54
N TYR A 87 -16.22 -13.33 -8.29
CA TYR A 87 -17.58 -12.83 -8.11
C TYR A 87 -18.52 -13.83 -7.42
N LYS A 88 -18.01 -15.00 -7.01
CA LYS A 88 -18.77 -15.97 -6.20
C LYS A 88 -18.99 -15.53 -4.76
N ARG A 89 -18.26 -14.50 -4.31
CA ARG A 89 -18.36 -13.93 -2.97
C ARG A 89 -18.59 -12.43 -3.08
N ASP A 90 -19.45 -11.91 -2.25
CA ASP A 90 -19.65 -10.48 -2.13
C ASP A 90 -18.34 -9.76 -1.82
N TYR A 91 -18.15 -8.61 -2.43
CA TYR A 91 -17.04 -7.74 -2.13
C TYR A 91 -17.47 -6.74 -1.04
N ALA A 92 -17.24 -7.12 0.21
CA ALA A 92 -17.52 -6.32 1.40
C ALA A 92 -16.21 -6.03 2.14
N PRO A 93 -15.42 -5.06 1.65
CA PRO A 93 -14.12 -4.77 2.23
C PRO A 93 -14.24 -4.03 3.57
N THR A 94 -13.21 -4.20 4.41
CA THR A 94 -13.07 -3.50 5.68
C THR A 94 -11.85 -2.59 5.65
N VAL A 95 -11.98 -1.39 6.21
CA VAL A 95 -10.88 -0.44 6.40
C VAL A 95 -10.74 -0.13 7.88
N LEU A 96 -9.57 -0.39 8.43
CA LEU A 96 -9.17 0.04 9.76
C LEU A 96 -8.18 1.20 9.61
N ALA A 97 -8.52 2.35 10.16
CA ALA A 97 -7.63 3.49 10.25
C ALA A 97 -7.20 3.69 11.71
N VAL A 98 -5.94 3.96 11.94
CA VAL A 98 -5.36 4.11 13.29
C VAL A 98 -4.61 5.42 13.37
N ASP A 99 -4.99 6.28 14.31
CA ASP A 99 -4.31 7.53 14.60
C ASP A 99 -4.64 7.98 16.01
N ASP A 100 -3.69 8.52 16.73
CA ASP A 100 -3.96 9.04 18.08
C ASP A 100 -4.45 10.49 18.09
N LEU A 101 -4.42 11.15 16.94
CA LEU A 101 -4.85 12.54 16.70
C LEU A 101 -4.10 13.55 17.57
N SER A 102 -2.90 13.20 18.02
CA SER A 102 -2.12 14.03 18.97
C SER A 102 -1.17 15.03 18.29
N ASP A 103 -0.83 14.80 17.02
CA ASP A 103 0.11 15.64 16.27
C ASP A 103 -0.65 16.85 15.63
N SER A 104 -0.41 18.03 16.19
CA SER A 104 -1.00 19.28 15.69
C SER A 104 -0.42 19.77 14.36
N ASP A 105 0.72 19.20 13.92
CA ASP A 105 1.37 19.60 12.67
C ASP A 105 0.81 18.84 11.47
N THR A 106 -0.11 17.88 11.71
CA THR A 106 -0.80 17.11 10.69
C THR A 106 -2.23 17.60 10.45
N THR A 107 -2.87 17.06 9.42
CA THR A 107 -4.28 17.31 9.09
C THR A 107 -5.22 16.21 9.59
N ALA A 108 -4.73 15.30 10.44
CA ALA A 108 -5.46 14.12 10.89
C ALA A 108 -6.81 14.43 11.54
N THR A 109 -6.88 15.51 12.35
CA THR A 109 -8.12 15.93 13.03
C THR A 109 -9.22 16.39 12.07
N GLU A 110 -8.87 16.86 10.86
CA GLU A 110 -9.82 17.30 9.84
C GLU A 110 -10.36 16.14 8.98
N VAL A 111 -9.68 15.01 8.98
CA VAL A 111 -10.02 13.86 8.14
C VAL A 111 -11.47 13.40 8.35
N PRO A 112 -11.99 13.19 9.57
CA PRO A 112 -13.36 12.73 9.75
C PRO A 112 -14.41 13.67 9.12
N ARG A 113 -14.19 14.99 9.18
CA ARG A 113 -15.07 15.98 8.57
C ARG A 113 -15.08 15.88 7.05
N VAL A 114 -13.90 15.73 6.44
CA VAL A 114 -13.75 15.60 4.98
C VAL A 114 -14.35 14.29 4.48
N ILE A 115 -14.13 13.19 5.18
CA ILE A 115 -14.68 11.88 4.84
C ILE A 115 -16.21 11.91 4.89
N ALA A 116 -16.80 12.49 5.93
CA ALA A 116 -18.24 12.65 6.06
C ALA A 116 -18.84 13.50 4.92
N ALA A 117 -18.17 14.60 4.56
CA ALA A 117 -18.59 15.43 3.42
C ALA A 117 -18.56 14.69 2.08
N LEU A 118 -17.68 13.69 1.94
CA LEU A 118 -17.60 12.81 0.76
C LEU A 118 -18.54 11.60 0.84
N GLY A 119 -19.26 11.41 1.97
CA GLY A 119 -20.11 10.24 2.20
C GLY A 119 -19.34 8.92 2.27
N LEU A 120 -18.09 8.94 2.77
CA LEU A 120 -17.20 7.78 2.88
C LEU A 120 -17.06 7.24 4.32
N ASP A 121 -17.69 7.87 5.28
CA ASP A 121 -17.59 7.59 6.71
C ASP A 121 -18.02 6.17 7.08
N HIS A 122 -18.95 5.60 6.33
CA HIS A 122 -19.43 4.23 6.53
C HIS A 122 -18.45 3.14 6.07
N LEU A 123 -17.36 3.50 5.38
CA LEU A 123 -16.40 2.54 4.80
C LEU A 123 -15.24 2.21 5.73
N TYR A 124 -15.06 2.94 6.83
CA TYR A 124 -13.91 2.73 7.71
C TYR A 124 -14.30 2.70 9.18
N THR A 125 -13.42 2.08 9.96
CA THR A 125 -13.44 2.15 11.42
C THR A 125 -12.19 2.88 11.89
N LEU A 126 -12.35 3.94 12.67
CA LEU A 126 -11.24 4.64 13.28
C LEU A 126 -10.93 4.05 14.66
N HIS A 127 -9.72 3.58 14.85
CA HIS A 127 -9.14 3.35 16.15
C HIS A 127 -8.35 4.60 16.57
N GLN A 128 -8.93 5.43 17.45
CA GLN A 128 -8.22 6.57 17.99
C GLN A 128 -7.28 6.11 19.10
N GLY A 129 -6.01 5.98 18.77
CA GLY A 129 -4.98 5.52 19.69
C GLY A 129 -3.72 5.05 19.00
N SER A 130 -2.81 4.48 19.78
CA SER A 130 -1.56 3.96 19.27
C SER A 130 -1.77 2.68 18.46
N PHE A 131 -1.02 2.52 17.36
CA PHE A 131 -0.96 1.25 16.63
C PHE A 131 -0.26 0.14 17.44
N ARG A 132 0.59 0.51 18.41
CA ARG A 132 1.32 -0.46 19.23
C ARG A 132 0.37 -1.25 20.13
N ARG A 133 0.57 -2.56 20.18
CA ARG A 133 -0.23 -3.51 20.98
C ARG A 133 -1.70 -3.59 20.58
N LEU A 134 -2.04 -3.15 19.36
CA LEU A 134 -3.40 -3.27 18.85
C LEU A 134 -3.68 -4.66 18.28
N THR A 135 -2.68 -5.32 17.69
CA THR A 135 -2.85 -6.60 16.98
C THR A 135 -3.52 -7.71 17.78
N PRO A 136 -3.33 -7.87 19.11
CA PRO A 136 -4.03 -8.89 19.87
C PRO A 136 -5.56 -8.71 19.93
N THR A 137 -6.07 -7.50 19.61
CA THR A 137 -7.51 -7.21 19.60
C THR A 137 -8.14 -7.41 18.23
N LEU A 138 -7.33 -7.60 17.19
CA LEU A 138 -7.80 -7.73 15.83
C LEU A 138 -8.27 -9.16 15.55
N VAL A 139 -9.45 -9.26 14.94
CA VAL A 139 -10.07 -10.54 14.59
C VAL A 139 -10.57 -10.52 13.15
N PRO A 140 -10.78 -11.68 12.50
CA PRO A 140 -11.42 -11.72 11.18
C PRO A 140 -12.79 -11.02 11.22
N PRO A 141 -13.21 -10.31 10.13
CA PRO A 141 -12.55 -10.24 8.82
C PRO A 141 -11.46 -9.16 8.68
N VAL A 142 -11.10 -8.47 9.75
CA VAL A 142 -10.11 -7.37 9.71
C VAL A 142 -8.71 -7.90 9.38
N VAL A 143 -8.32 -9.03 9.96
CA VAL A 143 -7.04 -9.70 9.70
C VAL A 143 -7.24 -11.03 8.98
N PRO A 144 -6.29 -11.45 8.12
CA PRO A 144 -5.07 -10.75 7.71
C PRO A 144 -5.34 -9.57 6.78
N PHE A 145 -4.47 -8.56 6.83
CA PHE A 145 -4.57 -7.38 5.95
C PHE A 145 -4.06 -7.70 4.55
N ASP A 146 -4.87 -7.41 3.54
CA ASP A 146 -4.46 -7.50 2.14
C ASP A 146 -3.62 -6.31 1.70
N PHE A 147 -3.90 -5.14 2.30
CA PHE A 147 -3.23 -3.88 1.99
C PHE A 147 -2.97 -3.08 3.27
N VAL A 148 -1.75 -2.57 3.40
CA VAL A 148 -1.35 -1.74 4.53
C VAL A 148 -0.66 -0.48 4.02
N TRP A 149 -1.10 0.67 4.51
CA TRP A 149 -0.42 1.95 4.39
C TRP A 149 0.08 2.40 5.76
N PHE A 150 1.39 2.63 5.86
CA PHE A 150 2.03 3.09 7.08
C PHE A 150 2.68 4.45 6.87
N ASP A 151 2.14 5.47 7.51
CA ASP A 151 2.55 6.87 7.40
C ASP A 151 2.46 7.58 8.75
N CYS A 152 3.20 7.11 9.74
CA CYS A 152 3.24 7.81 11.01
C CYS A 152 4.61 7.75 11.68
N GLY A 153 4.89 8.74 12.51
CA GLY A 153 6.05 8.79 13.38
C GLY A 153 7.39 8.93 12.67
N GLY A 154 8.44 8.62 13.41
CA GLY A 154 9.81 8.64 12.94
C GLY A 154 10.34 7.25 12.57
N PRO A 155 11.65 7.15 12.30
CA PRO A 155 12.29 5.91 11.84
C PRO A 155 12.12 4.69 12.75
N ARG A 156 11.98 4.89 14.06
CA ARG A 156 11.84 3.79 15.04
C ARG A 156 10.48 3.12 14.96
N GLU A 157 9.44 3.90 14.66
CA GLU A 157 8.08 3.41 14.53
C GLU A 157 7.93 2.34 13.46
N TYR A 158 8.72 2.42 12.39
CA TYR A 158 8.73 1.41 11.32
C TYR A 158 9.18 0.03 11.81
N VAL A 159 10.17 -0.02 12.69
CA VAL A 159 10.67 -1.28 13.25
C VAL A 159 9.62 -1.90 14.17
N ASP A 160 9.02 -1.08 15.05
CA ASP A 160 7.95 -1.52 15.94
C ASP A 160 6.75 -2.04 15.14
N PHE A 161 6.35 -1.27 14.13
CA PHE A 161 5.26 -1.64 13.24
C PHE A 161 5.53 -2.97 12.53
N LEU A 162 6.66 -3.12 11.86
CA LEU A 162 6.97 -4.36 11.14
C LEU A 162 7.07 -5.57 12.07
N THR A 163 7.63 -5.38 13.27
CA THR A 163 7.74 -6.46 14.25
C THR A 163 6.36 -6.95 14.70
N GLU A 164 5.42 -6.03 14.91
CA GLU A 164 4.10 -6.35 15.41
C GLU A 164 3.15 -6.81 14.28
N TYR A 165 3.15 -6.13 13.13
CA TYR A 165 2.12 -6.31 12.10
C TYR A 165 2.50 -7.27 10.98
N TRP A 166 3.78 -7.58 10.77
CA TRP A 166 4.19 -8.50 9.71
C TRP A 166 3.44 -9.83 9.70
N PRO A 167 3.20 -10.50 10.85
CA PRO A 167 2.41 -11.74 10.88
C PRO A 167 0.95 -11.58 10.43
N HIS A 168 0.43 -10.36 10.53
CA HIS A 168 -0.96 -10.03 10.23
C HIS A 168 -1.18 -9.51 8.80
N ILE A 169 -0.12 -9.40 7.98
CA ILE A 169 -0.22 -9.09 6.56
C ILE A 169 -0.44 -10.39 5.80
N GLN A 170 -1.37 -10.39 4.85
CA GLN A 170 -1.70 -11.56 4.04
C GLN A 170 -0.43 -12.22 3.45
N PRO A 171 -0.13 -13.49 3.78
CA PRO A 171 1.11 -14.14 3.34
C PRO A 171 1.17 -14.34 1.82
N HIS A 172 0.01 -14.47 1.17
CA HIS A 172 -0.10 -14.73 -0.26
C HIS A 172 -0.57 -13.49 -1.01
N GLY A 173 0.36 -12.56 -1.24
CA GLY A 173 0.10 -11.36 -2.05
C GLY A 173 -0.25 -10.10 -1.27
N GLY A 174 -0.19 -10.12 0.06
CA GLY A 174 -0.40 -8.92 0.88
C GLY A 174 0.60 -7.82 0.56
N ILE A 175 0.14 -6.59 0.53
CA ILE A 175 0.91 -5.41 0.13
C ILE A 175 1.06 -4.47 1.32
N LEU A 176 2.28 -4.05 1.58
CA LEU A 176 2.61 -3.02 2.55
C LEU A 176 3.32 -1.87 1.85
N LEU A 177 2.85 -0.66 2.04
CA LEU A 177 3.53 0.55 1.63
C LEU A 177 3.97 1.34 2.86
N LEU A 178 5.23 1.78 2.83
CA LEU A 178 5.86 2.59 3.87
C LEU A 178 6.21 3.94 3.28
N HIS A 179 5.74 5.03 3.88
CA HIS A 179 6.09 6.38 3.48
C HIS A 179 7.48 6.76 4.01
N TYR A 180 8.13 7.70 3.33
CA TYR A 180 9.38 8.35 3.76
C TYR A 180 10.49 7.38 4.17
N THR A 181 10.77 6.40 3.32
CA THR A 181 11.75 5.35 3.57
C THR A 181 13.16 5.68 3.10
N TYR A 182 13.31 6.70 2.25
CA TYR A 182 14.59 7.18 1.75
C TYR A 182 14.72 8.69 1.91
N TRP A 183 15.88 9.11 2.34
CA TRP A 183 16.27 10.50 2.32
C TRP A 183 17.13 10.80 1.11
N HIS A 184 16.82 11.86 0.39
CA HIS A 184 17.76 12.38 -0.59
C HIS A 184 18.99 12.91 0.12
N MET A 185 20.15 12.43 -0.30
CA MET A 185 21.41 13.04 0.10
C MET A 185 21.31 14.54 -0.16
N PRO A 186 21.63 15.38 0.81
CA PRO A 186 21.55 16.81 0.62
C PRO A 186 22.43 17.20 -0.57
N THR A 187 21.81 17.76 -1.58
CA THR A 187 22.53 18.39 -2.67
C THR A 187 23.38 19.53 -2.11
N VAL A 188 24.43 19.91 -2.83
CA VAL A 188 25.34 21.03 -2.47
C VAL A 188 24.58 22.30 -2.05
N ARG A 189 23.34 22.45 -2.48
CA ARG A 189 22.43 23.55 -2.13
C ARG A 189 22.06 23.59 -0.65
N ASN A 190 21.89 22.45 0.01
CA ASN A 190 21.55 22.39 1.43
C ASN A 190 22.77 22.59 2.36
N ARG A 191 23.99 22.41 1.84
CA ARG A 191 25.21 22.73 2.60
C ARG A 191 25.37 24.23 2.91
N ARG A 192 24.72 25.11 2.12
CA ARG A 192 24.76 26.57 2.36
C ARG A 192 23.85 27.04 3.51
N ALA A 193 22.94 26.22 3.96
CA ALA A 193 22.01 26.57 5.05
C ALA A 193 22.56 26.33 6.47
N GLY A 194 23.83 26.01 6.61
CA GLY A 194 24.52 25.94 7.92
C GLY A 194 24.08 24.82 8.86
N SER A 195 23.20 23.91 8.42
CA SER A 195 22.87 22.72 9.20
C SER A 195 23.99 21.70 9.11
N PRO A 196 24.47 21.15 10.23
CA PRO A 196 25.36 20.02 10.21
C PRO A 196 24.57 18.81 9.66
N LEU A 197 24.68 18.59 8.36
CA LEU A 197 24.11 17.41 7.72
C LEU A 197 24.98 16.23 8.12
N THR A 198 24.50 15.46 9.05
CA THR A 198 24.98 14.10 9.27
C THR A 198 24.36 13.26 8.15
N PRO A 199 25.09 12.88 7.09
CA PRO A 199 24.56 12.03 6.04
C PRO A 199 24.54 10.61 6.59
N GLY A 200 23.48 10.28 7.33
CA GLY A 200 23.18 8.91 7.68
C GLY A 200 22.05 8.43 6.78
N PRO A 201 22.09 7.20 6.29
CA PRO A 201 20.87 6.60 5.75
C PRO A 201 19.82 6.63 6.84
N LEU A 202 18.58 6.96 6.47
CA LEU A 202 17.45 6.83 7.40
C LEU A 202 17.38 5.39 7.92
N GLU A 203 17.04 5.21 9.18
CA GLU A 203 16.86 3.90 9.78
C GLU A 203 15.93 3.00 8.94
N PRO A 204 14.82 3.48 8.33
CA PRO A 204 14.03 2.67 7.40
C PRO A 204 14.81 2.13 6.22
N SER A 205 15.71 2.92 5.61
CA SER A 205 16.52 2.43 4.49
C SER A 205 17.58 1.41 4.92
N LEU A 206 18.10 1.51 6.13
CA LEU A 206 18.97 0.49 6.73
C LEU A 206 18.19 -0.80 7.00
N MET A 207 17.01 -0.66 7.56
CA MET A 207 16.11 -1.78 7.80
C MET A 207 15.73 -2.49 6.48
N LEU A 208 15.36 -1.74 5.44
CA LEU A 208 15.05 -2.30 4.12
C LEU A 208 16.25 -3.00 3.48
N ARG A 209 17.47 -2.47 3.67
CA ARG A 209 18.69 -3.14 3.25
C ARG A 209 18.90 -4.46 4.00
N GLU A 210 18.66 -4.46 5.31
CA GLU A 210 18.77 -5.67 6.12
C GLU A 210 17.71 -6.71 5.74
N ILE A 211 16.48 -6.29 5.52
CA ILE A 211 15.42 -7.13 5.00
C ILE A 211 15.83 -7.76 3.66
N LYS A 212 16.32 -6.96 2.71
CA LYS A 212 16.81 -7.46 1.41
C LYS A 212 17.99 -8.43 1.57
N ARG A 213 18.93 -8.12 2.49
CA ARG A 213 20.09 -8.98 2.75
C ARG A 213 19.68 -10.32 3.37
N GLN A 214 18.67 -10.32 4.21
CA GLN A 214 18.17 -11.54 4.86
C GLN A 214 17.24 -12.34 3.96
N GLN A 215 16.68 -11.75 2.92
CA GLN A 215 15.74 -12.41 2.00
C GLN A 215 16.28 -13.76 1.48
N GLY A 216 17.57 -13.86 1.21
CA GLY A 216 18.21 -15.11 0.82
C GLY A 216 18.55 -16.07 1.97
N ARG A 217 18.38 -15.66 3.22
CA ARG A 217 18.68 -16.47 4.43
C ARG A 217 17.42 -16.89 5.18
N LEU A 218 16.34 -16.14 4.96
CA LEU A 218 15.05 -16.45 5.54
C LEU A 218 14.44 -17.63 4.78
N GLY A 219 13.81 -18.53 5.50
CA GLY A 219 13.09 -19.64 4.91
C GLY A 219 11.99 -19.17 3.94
N LEU A 220 11.28 -20.11 3.35
CA LEU A 220 10.22 -19.86 2.36
C LEU A 220 9.15 -18.84 2.83
N ASP A 221 8.88 -18.78 4.13
CA ASP A 221 7.89 -17.89 4.77
C ASP A 221 8.21 -16.39 4.65
N ALA A 222 9.39 -16.05 4.15
CA ALA A 222 9.86 -14.68 4.06
C ALA A 222 10.07 -14.20 2.63
N ARG A 223 9.49 -14.86 1.66
CA ARG A 223 9.53 -14.38 0.26
C ARG A 223 8.72 -13.10 0.12
N PHE A 224 9.37 -12.08 -0.41
CA PHE A 224 8.74 -10.79 -0.70
C PHE A 224 9.49 -10.04 -1.79
N GLU A 225 8.77 -9.19 -2.49
CA GLU A 225 9.31 -8.20 -3.42
C GLU A 225 9.39 -6.85 -2.73
N VAL A 226 10.42 -6.06 -3.06
CA VAL A 226 10.59 -4.70 -2.55
C VAL A 226 10.87 -3.76 -3.70
N ALA A 227 10.04 -2.73 -3.83
CA ALA A 227 10.22 -1.64 -4.78
C ALA A 227 10.16 -0.30 -4.05
N SER A 228 11.14 0.56 -4.29
CA SER A 228 11.19 1.90 -3.70
C SER A 228 11.08 2.95 -4.79
N LEU A 229 10.15 3.87 -4.63
CA LEU A 229 9.94 5.02 -5.47
C LEU A 229 10.43 6.26 -4.73
N VAL A 230 11.16 7.10 -5.41
CA VAL A 230 11.74 8.31 -4.82
C VAL A 230 11.49 9.49 -5.72
N GLU A 231 10.96 10.57 -5.18
CA GLU A 231 10.71 11.81 -5.89
C GLU A 231 12.00 12.65 -5.95
N PRO A 232 12.66 12.77 -7.12
CA PRO A 232 13.98 13.36 -7.21
C PRO A 232 13.99 14.88 -7.01
N HIS A 233 12.85 15.51 -7.05
CA HIS A 233 12.68 16.97 -6.91
C HIS A 233 12.43 17.41 -5.46
N LYS A 234 12.18 16.46 -4.53
CA LYS A 234 11.95 16.75 -3.12
C LYS A 234 13.20 16.49 -2.28
N THR A 235 13.39 17.30 -1.24
CA THR A 235 14.51 17.14 -0.30
C THR A 235 14.15 16.26 0.89
N ARG A 236 12.86 16.08 1.16
CA ARG A 236 12.32 15.25 2.25
C ARG A 236 10.92 14.78 1.90
N GLN A 237 10.40 13.80 2.62
CA GLN A 237 9.03 13.26 2.46
C GLN A 237 8.70 12.80 1.02
N GLY A 238 9.70 12.52 0.20
CA GLY A 238 9.55 12.20 -1.22
C GLY A 238 9.88 10.75 -1.54
N SER A 239 9.48 9.79 -0.70
CA SER A 239 9.72 8.38 -1.02
C SER A 239 8.65 7.48 -0.45
N VAL A 240 8.37 6.39 -1.17
CA VAL A 240 7.52 5.30 -0.73
C VAL A 240 8.18 3.97 -1.09
N THR A 241 8.09 3.01 -0.18
CA THR A 241 8.54 1.64 -0.44
C THR A 241 7.36 0.70 -0.36
N LEU A 242 7.15 -0.03 -1.44
CA LEU A 242 6.21 -1.12 -1.54
C LEU A 242 6.91 -2.43 -1.20
N ILE A 243 6.33 -3.21 -0.32
CA ILE A 243 6.72 -4.58 0.00
C ILE A 243 5.51 -5.47 -0.29
N ARG A 244 5.69 -6.46 -1.17
CA ARG A 244 4.67 -7.45 -1.48
C ARG A 244 5.11 -8.81 -0.96
N ARG A 245 4.27 -9.45 -0.15
CA ARG A 245 4.50 -10.84 0.27
C ARG A 245 4.18 -11.79 -0.87
N LEU A 246 5.04 -12.77 -1.07
CA LEU A 246 4.85 -13.79 -2.09
C LEU A 246 4.37 -15.09 -1.43
N ALA A 247 3.63 -15.90 -2.19
CA ALA A 247 3.26 -17.23 -1.75
C ALA A 247 4.52 -18.06 -1.43
N GLU A 248 4.43 -18.87 -0.39
CA GLU A 248 5.53 -19.72 0.06
C GLU A 248 5.85 -20.84 -0.97
N THR A 249 4.84 -21.27 -1.71
CA THR A 249 4.98 -22.29 -2.75
C THR A 249 4.43 -21.74 -4.06
N PRO A 250 5.20 -21.77 -5.14
CA PRO A 250 4.60 -21.56 -6.44
C PRO A 250 3.50 -22.61 -6.63
N PRO A 251 2.36 -22.26 -7.23
CA PRO A 251 1.19 -23.14 -7.33
C PRO A 251 1.45 -24.47 -8.05
N ASN A 252 2.59 -24.63 -8.68
CA ASN A 252 2.93 -25.80 -9.53
C ASN A 252 4.27 -26.47 -9.18
N GLY A 253 4.74 -26.43 -7.94
CA GLY A 253 6.04 -27.04 -7.60
C GLY A 253 7.23 -26.31 -8.24
N ASP A 254 8.37 -26.97 -8.30
CA ASP A 254 9.58 -26.46 -8.96
C ASP A 254 9.33 -26.27 -10.47
N CYS A 255 8.68 -25.15 -10.80
CA CYS A 255 8.57 -24.72 -12.18
C CYS A 255 9.97 -24.23 -12.60
N ASP A 256 10.67 -25.02 -13.36
CA ASP A 256 11.82 -24.55 -14.11
C ASP A 256 11.31 -23.61 -15.20
N MET A 257 11.21 -22.32 -14.86
CA MET A 257 10.71 -21.29 -15.78
C MET A 257 11.55 -21.25 -17.06
N ALA A 258 12.83 -21.63 -17.00
CA ALA A 258 13.69 -21.74 -18.18
C ALA A 258 13.20 -22.88 -19.09
N ALA A 259 12.89 -24.04 -18.53
CA ALA A 259 12.35 -25.17 -19.29
C ALA A 259 10.95 -24.90 -19.85
N GLU A 260 10.08 -24.20 -19.11
CA GLU A 260 8.76 -23.81 -19.62
C GLU A 260 8.83 -22.75 -20.73
N LEU A 261 9.74 -21.79 -20.62
CA LEU A 261 9.97 -20.79 -21.66
C LEU A 261 10.57 -21.41 -22.93
N GLU A 262 11.49 -22.37 -22.78
CA GLU A 262 12.03 -23.14 -23.90
C GLU A 262 10.96 -24.02 -24.55
N ALA A 263 10.14 -24.72 -23.78
CA ALA A 263 9.03 -25.52 -24.26
C ALA A 263 7.94 -24.69 -24.96
N GLY A 264 7.74 -23.45 -24.51
CA GLY A 264 6.82 -22.47 -25.12
C GLY A 264 7.34 -21.81 -26.40
N GLY A 265 8.53 -22.16 -26.86
CA GLY A 265 9.12 -21.68 -28.13
C GLY A 265 9.58 -20.21 -28.05
N PHE A 266 9.84 -19.68 -26.85
CA PHE A 266 10.45 -18.37 -26.70
C PHE A 266 11.95 -18.43 -27.01
N PRO A 267 12.42 -17.89 -28.15
CA PRO A 267 13.82 -17.96 -28.53
C PRO A 267 14.65 -17.02 -27.66
N GLY A 268 15.64 -17.53 -27.00
CA GLY A 268 16.71 -16.69 -26.52
C GLY A 268 17.12 -16.88 -25.06
N PRO A 269 18.31 -16.44 -24.74
CA PRO A 269 18.98 -16.77 -23.50
C PRO A 269 18.45 -15.93 -22.35
N TYR A 270 17.32 -16.30 -21.75
CA TYR A 270 16.93 -15.79 -20.43
C TYR A 270 17.94 -16.20 -19.34
N ALA A 271 18.78 -17.20 -19.64
CA ALA A 271 19.91 -17.64 -18.81
C ALA A 271 21.03 -16.59 -18.62
N ARG A 272 20.95 -15.42 -19.24
CA ARG A 272 21.97 -14.37 -19.13
C ARG A 272 21.59 -13.18 -18.23
N PHE A 273 20.42 -13.18 -17.62
CA PHE A 273 20.12 -12.23 -16.56
C PHE A 273 20.59 -12.77 -15.21
N THR A 274 21.89 -12.95 -15.06
CA THR A 274 22.51 -12.92 -13.72
C THR A 274 22.56 -11.48 -13.28
N LEU A 275 21.67 -11.11 -12.38
CA LEU A 275 21.78 -9.89 -11.56
C LEU A 275 23.03 -9.97 -10.69
#